data_12e38afee038799ef119b556d143a807
#
_entry.id   12e38afee038799ef119b556d143a807
#
_cell.length_a   1.000
_cell.length_b   1.000
_cell.length_c   1.000
_cell.angle_alpha   90.00
_cell.angle_beta   90.00
_cell.angle_gamma   90.00
#
_symmetry.space_group_name_H-M   'P 1'
#
loop_
_entity.id
_entity.type
_entity.pdbx_description
1 polymer ?
#
loop_
_entity_poly.entity_id
_entity_poly.type
_entity_poly.pdbx_seq_one_letter_code
_entity_poly.pdbx_strand_id
1 'polypeptide(L)'
;MTDEMHPQVAAVLKQAQRLQSIVDDQLHKMNSETFAATDESETVEVTLNGHHYLTAAFISDGLLRLGARAVEQRINEALQNATAAATQSIAADRERIDAAVAEITGLQSPDPM
;
A
#
# COMPACT_ATOMS: atom_id res chain seq x y z
N MET A 1 21.86 21.69 -37.63
CA MET A 1 21.21 20.79 -36.85
C MET A 1 20.62 21.42 -35.64
N THR A 2 19.72 20.87 -35.18
CA THR A 2 19.10 21.48 -34.07
C THR A 2 18.89 20.48 -33.00
N ASP A 3 19.13 20.92 -31.83
CA ASP A 3 18.90 20.14 -30.67
C ASP A 3 17.51 20.38 -30.15
N GLU A 4 16.73 21.07 -30.88
CA GLU A 4 15.39 21.35 -30.43
C GLU A 4 14.55 20.11 -30.44
N MET A 5 13.97 19.83 -29.32
CA MET A 5 13.07 18.71 -29.20
C MET A 5 11.74 19.11 -29.82
N HIS A 6 11.20 18.22 -30.60
CA HIS A 6 9.87 18.45 -31.13
C HIS A 6 8.90 18.59 -29.92
N PRO A 7 7.96 19.54 -29.98
CA PRO A 7 7.05 19.75 -28.83
C PRO A 7 6.33 18.48 -28.35
N GLN A 8 5.98 17.62 -29.30
CA GLN A 8 5.31 16.35 -28.91
C GLN A 8 6.25 15.43 -28.15
N VAL A 9 7.53 15.41 -28.56
CA VAL A 9 8.51 14.59 -27.85
C VAL A 9 8.74 15.12 -26.44
N ALA A 10 8.84 16.44 -26.31
CA ALA A 10 9.02 17.05 -25.00
C ALA A 10 7.83 16.76 -24.09
N ALA A 11 6.62 16.78 -24.62
CA ALA A 11 5.43 16.47 -23.85
C ALA A 11 5.42 15.01 -23.38
N VAL A 12 5.83 14.10 -24.28
CA VAL A 12 5.90 12.68 -23.92
C VAL A 12 6.94 12.44 -22.82
N LEU A 13 8.09 13.10 -22.92
CA LEU A 13 9.13 12.98 -21.91
C LEU A 13 8.65 13.50 -20.56
N LYS A 14 7.92 14.60 -20.57
CA LYS A 14 7.36 15.13 -19.34
C LYS A 14 6.36 14.17 -18.72
N GLN A 15 5.51 13.56 -19.55
CA GLN A 15 4.57 12.56 -19.06
C GLN A 15 5.31 11.37 -18.47
N ALA A 16 6.36 10.91 -19.13
CA ALA A 16 7.14 9.79 -18.64
C ALA A 16 7.77 10.10 -17.29
N GLN A 17 8.29 11.31 -17.13
CA GLN A 17 8.88 11.71 -15.85
C GLN A 17 7.85 11.76 -14.73
N ARG A 18 6.65 12.24 -15.03
CA ARG A 18 5.57 12.26 -14.04
C ARG A 18 5.15 10.86 -13.64
N LEU A 19 5.06 9.97 -14.62
CA LEU A 19 4.71 8.58 -14.32
C LEU A 19 5.80 7.91 -13.47
N GLN A 20 7.05 8.21 -13.78
CA GLN A 20 8.17 7.71 -13.00
C GLN A 20 8.07 8.18 -11.55
N SER A 21 7.75 9.46 -11.34
CA SER A 21 7.59 10.00 -9.98
C SER A 21 6.49 9.29 -9.22
N ILE A 22 5.38 8.99 -9.88
CA ILE A 22 4.27 8.30 -9.23
C ILE A 22 4.72 6.92 -8.77
N VAL A 23 5.46 6.20 -9.61
CA VAL A 23 5.96 4.87 -9.26
C VAL A 23 6.96 4.97 -8.10
N ASP A 24 7.88 5.93 -8.18
CA ASP A 24 8.89 6.10 -7.14
C ASP A 24 8.25 6.46 -5.80
N ASP A 25 7.26 7.33 -5.81
CA ASP A 25 6.55 7.72 -4.59
C ASP A 25 5.83 6.53 -3.98
N GLN A 26 5.22 5.69 -4.81
CA GLN A 26 4.51 4.52 -4.34
C GLN A 26 5.47 3.50 -3.73
N LEU A 27 6.62 3.28 -4.36
CA LEU A 27 7.64 2.40 -3.81
C LEU A 27 8.15 2.91 -2.47
N HIS A 28 8.39 4.22 -2.37
CA HIS A 28 8.83 4.81 -1.13
C HIS A 28 7.78 4.62 -0.03
N LYS A 29 6.53 4.83 -0.36
CA LYS A 29 5.43 4.64 0.58
C LYS A 29 5.36 3.19 1.04
N MET A 30 5.44 2.23 0.13
CA MET A 30 5.40 0.82 0.47
C MET A 30 6.58 0.41 1.34
N ASN A 31 7.75 1.02 1.12
CA ASN A 31 8.94 0.70 1.90
C ASN A 31 8.89 1.28 3.30
N SER A 32 8.15 2.35 3.52
CA SER A 32 8.10 3.04 4.81
C SER A 32 6.81 2.81 5.58
N GLU A 33 5.78 2.30 4.94
CA GLU A 33 4.46 2.14 5.53
C GLU A 33 4.40 0.91 6.42
N THR A 34 3.67 1.01 7.53
CA THR A 34 3.45 -0.12 8.41
C THR A 34 1.97 -0.19 8.79
N PHE A 35 1.51 -1.40 9.06
CA PHE A 35 0.13 -1.66 9.47
C PHE A 35 0.16 -2.54 10.71
N ALA A 36 -0.21 -1.96 11.83
CA ALA A 36 -0.29 -2.69 13.09
C ALA A 36 -1.74 -2.94 13.44
N ALA A 37 -2.01 -4.12 13.95
CA ALA A 37 -3.35 -4.47 14.39
C ALA A 37 -3.28 -5.51 15.50
N THR A 38 -4.37 -5.60 16.24
CA THR A 38 -4.47 -6.51 17.38
C THR A 38 -5.66 -7.44 17.19
N ASP A 39 -5.71 -8.47 18.05
CA ASP A 39 -6.94 -9.25 18.24
C ASP A 39 -7.93 -8.41 19.04
N GLU A 40 -9.16 -8.89 19.16
CA GLU A 40 -10.20 -8.17 19.88
C GLU A 40 -9.83 -7.88 21.33
N SER A 41 -9.14 -8.81 21.97
CA SER A 41 -8.75 -8.67 23.37
C SER A 41 -7.43 -7.94 23.56
N GLU A 42 -6.80 -7.52 22.47
CA GLU A 42 -5.53 -6.79 22.50
C GLU A 42 -4.42 -7.60 23.18
N THR A 43 -4.43 -8.92 23.00
CA THR A 43 -3.41 -9.81 23.56
C THR A 43 -2.29 -10.11 22.57
N VAL A 44 -2.52 -9.86 21.29
CA VAL A 44 -1.52 -10.03 20.24
C VAL A 44 -1.52 -8.77 19.40
N GLU A 45 -0.34 -8.26 19.10
CA GLU A 45 -0.19 -7.19 18.15
C GLU A 45 0.76 -7.63 17.07
N VAL A 46 0.37 -7.46 15.82
CA VAL A 46 1.25 -7.77 14.69
C VAL A 46 1.43 -6.52 13.85
N THR A 47 2.58 -6.42 13.20
CA THR A 47 2.90 -5.31 12.33
C THR A 47 3.33 -5.85 10.98
N LEU A 48 2.70 -5.36 9.92
CA LEU A 48 3.07 -5.68 8.55
C LEU A 48 3.68 -4.44 7.90
N ASN A 49 4.62 -4.65 6.97
CA ASN A 49 5.11 -3.52 6.18
C ASN A 49 4.22 -3.34 4.95
N GLY A 50 4.55 -2.36 4.12
CA GLY A 50 3.77 -2.07 2.91
C GLY A 50 3.80 -3.17 1.87
N HIS A 51 4.69 -4.15 2.02
CA HIS A 51 4.77 -5.32 1.16
C HIS A 51 4.04 -6.52 1.77
N HIS A 52 3.33 -6.31 2.88
CA HIS A 52 2.56 -7.32 3.59
C HIS A 52 3.42 -8.38 4.28
N TYR A 53 4.68 -8.07 4.56
CA TYR A 53 5.51 -8.96 5.35
C TYR A 53 5.36 -8.64 6.83
N LEU A 54 5.32 -9.68 7.64
CA LEU A 54 5.29 -9.53 9.08
C LEU A 54 6.65 -9.05 9.57
N THR A 55 6.68 -7.88 10.20
CA THR A 55 7.94 -7.31 10.69
C THR A 55 8.05 -7.33 12.20
N ALA A 56 6.94 -7.47 12.90
CA ALA A 56 6.94 -7.54 14.36
C ALA A 56 5.70 -8.23 14.86
N ALA A 57 5.84 -8.92 15.98
CA ALA A 57 4.72 -9.55 16.64
C ALA A 57 4.96 -9.46 18.14
N PHE A 58 3.93 -9.08 18.85
CA PHE A 58 3.95 -9.02 20.31
C PHE A 58 2.83 -9.89 20.86
N ILE A 59 3.15 -10.72 21.85
CA ILE A 59 2.19 -11.61 22.48
C ILE A 59 2.21 -11.33 23.95
N SER A 60 1.04 -11.08 24.52
CA SER A 60 0.89 -10.85 25.95
C SER A 60 1.23 -12.12 26.74
N ASP A 61 1.96 -11.94 27.82
CA ASP A 61 2.35 -13.09 28.67
C ASP A 61 1.16 -13.92 29.12
N GLY A 62 0.07 -13.26 29.44
CA GLY A 62 -1.12 -13.96 29.90
C GLY A 62 -1.73 -14.86 28.84
N LEU A 63 -1.54 -14.56 27.59
CA LEU A 63 -2.12 -15.36 26.51
C LEU A 63 -1.48 -16.74 26.45
N LEU A 64 -0.18 -16.83 26.73
CA LEU A 64 0.52 -18.12 26.66
C LEU A 64 -0.05 -19.15 27.59
N ARG A 65 -0.70 -18.71 28.64
CA ARG A 65 -1.31 -19.62 29.64
C ARG A 65 -2.58 -20.27 29.11
N LEU A 66 -3.17 -19.72 28.07
CA LEU A 66 -4.41 -20.24 27.49
C LEU A 66 -4.18 -21.41 26.56
N GLY A 67 -2.92 -21.70 26.24
CA GLY A 67 -2.58 -22.83 25.39
C GLY A 67 -2.36 -22.43 23.94
N ALA A 68 -1.78 -23.35 23.19
CA ALA A 68 -1.35 -23.07 21.81
C ALA A 68 -2.50 -22.71 20.90
N ARG A 69 -3.66 -23.35 21.07
CA ARG A 69 -4.79 -23.07 20.18
C ARG A 69 -5.29 -21.65 20.35
N ALA A 70 -5.37 -21.16 21.58
CA ALA A 70 -5.79 -19.80 21.84
C ALA A 70 -4.80 -18.80 21.24
N VAL A 71 -3.51 -19.07 21.40
CA VAL A 71 -2.47 -18.22 20.82
C VAL A 71 -2.61 -18.17 19.29
N GLU A 72 -2.79 -19.33 18.68
CA GLU A 72 -2.95 -19.41 17.21
C GLU A 72 -4.16 -18.60 16.74
N GLN A 73 -5.30 -18.73 17.40
CA GLN A 73 -6.50 -18.00 17.02
C GLN A 73 -6.32 -16.49 17.13
N ARG A 74 -5.66 -16.05 18.18
CA ARG A 74 -5.46 -14.63 18.41
C ARG A 74 -4.47 -14.04 17.41
N ILE A 75 -3.43 -14.80 17.08
CA ILE A 75 -2.47 -14.37 16.05
C ILE A 75 -3.16 -14.24 14.70
N ASN A 76 -3.96 -15.24 14.34
CA ASN A 76 -4.68 -15.20 13.08
C ASN A 76 -5.65 -14.02 13.00
N GLU A 77 -6.33 -13.72 14.09
CA GLU A 77 -7.23 -12.58 14.14
C GLU A 77 -6.48 -11.27 13.94
N ALA A 78 -5.37 -11.09 14.64
CA ALA A 78 -4.56 -9.88 14.49
C ALA A 78 -4.02 -9.75 13.08
N LEU A 79 -3.57 -10.86 12.48
CA LEU A 79 -3.08 -10.87 11.11
C LEU A 79 -4.18 -10.50 10.12
N GLN A 80 -5.38 -11.02 10.30
CA GLN A 80 -6.50 -10.69 9.43
C GLN A 80 -6.82 -9.20 9.52
N ASN A 81 -6.78 -8.64 10.71
CA ASN A 81 -7.05 -7.22 10.90
C ASN A 81 -5.97 -6.35 10.27
N ALA A 82 -4.70 -6.74 10.42
CA ALA A 82 -3.60 -6.01 9.81
C ALA A 82 -3.65 -6.11 8.29
N THR A 83 -3.98 -7.29 7.77
CA THR A 83 -4.09 -7.51 6.34
C THR A 83 -5.24 -6.69 5.75
N ALA A 84 -6.35 -6.59 6.46
CA ALA A 84 -7.49 -5.79 6.01
C ALA A 84 -7.09 -4.32 5.91
N ALA A 85 -6.35 -3.80 6.89
CA ALA A 85 -5.89 -2.42 6.86
C ALA A 85 -4.95 -2.18 5.70
N ALA A 86 -4.02 -3.12 5.46
CA ALA A 86 -3.09 -3.01 4.34
C ALA A 86 -3.80 -3.06 3.00
N THR A 87 -4.80 -3.93 2.87
CA THR A 87 -5.58 -4.06 1.65
C THR A 87 -6.36 -2.79 1.35
N GLN A 88 -6.94 -2.17 2.37
CA GLN A 88 -7.65 -0.90 2.20
C GLN A 88 -6.71 0.20 1.72
N SER A 89 -5.51 0.25 2.28
CA SER A 89 -4.52 1.24 1.88
C SER A 89 -4.10 1.06 0.43
N ILE A 90 -3.89 -0.18 0.00
CA ILE A 90 -3.53 -0.47 -1.38
C ILE A 90 -4.66 -0.09 -2.33
N ALA A 91 -5.90 -0.37 -1.96
CA ALA A 91 -7.05 -0.01 -2.79
C ALA A 91 -7.14 1.50 -2.96
N ALA A 92 -6.94 2.25 -1.88
CA ALA A 92 -6.96 3.70 -1.94
C ALA A 92 -5.80 4.23 -2.79
N ASP A 93 -4.61 3.63 -2.65
CA ASP A 93 -3.46 4.01 -3.46
C ASP A 93 -3.70 3.76 -4.93
N ARG A 94 -4.33 2.63 -5.26
CA ARG A 94 -4.63 2.29 -6.64
C ARG A 94 -5.57 3.32 -7.26
N GLU A 95 -6.61 3.71 -6.54
CA GLU A 95 -7.54 4.73 -7.04
C GLU A 95 -6.82 6.05 -7.26
N ARG A 96 -5.98 6.45 -6.33
CA ARG A 96 -5.23 7.70 -6.43
C ARG A 96 -4.27 7.67 -7.60
N ILE A 97 -3.57 6.56 -7.79
CA ILE A 97 -2.61 6.40 -8.86
C ILE A 97 -3.32 6.37 -10.22
N ASP A 98 -4.41 5.62 -10.30
CA ASP A 98 -5.18 5.55 -11.54
C ASP A 98 -5.69 6.93 -11.95
N ALA A 99 -6.18 7.71 -10.99
CA ALA A 99 -6.65 9.06 -11.27
C ALA A 99 -5.50 9.97 -11.72
N ALA A 100 -4.34 9.86 -11.08
CA ALA A 100 -3.18 10.67 -11.44
C ALA A 100 -2.66 10.30 -12.83
N VAL A 101 -2.60 9.02 -13.14
CA VAL A 101 -2.17 8.56 -14.45
C VAL A 101 -3.13 9.04 -15.53
N ALA A 102 -4.43 8.94 -15.28
CA ALA A 102 -5.44 9.41 -16.23
C ALA A 102 -5.29 10.90 -16.50
N GLU A 103 -5.01 11.67 -15.45
CA GLU A 103 -4.82 13.10 -15.60
C GLU A 103 -3.58 13.42 -16.42
N ILE A 104 -2.48 12.72 -16.16
CA ILE A 104 -1.22 12.96 -16.86
C ILE A 104 -1.33 12.59 -18.33
N THR A 105 -1.96 11.48 -18.63
CA THR A 105 -2.07 10.98 -20.00
C THR A 105 -3.24 11.57 -20.76
N GLY A 106 -4.13 12.29 -20.09
CA GLY A 106 -5.32 12.82 -20.71
C GLY A 106 -6.39 11.78 -20.96
N LEU A 107 -6.24 10.57 -20.40
CA LEU A 107 -7.21 9.49 -20.58
C LEU A 107 -8.19 9.53 -19.44
N GLN A 108 -9.14 10.39 -19.54
CA GLN A 108 -10.20 10.45 -18.54
C GLN A 108 -11.25 9.39 -18.83
N SER A 109 -12.01 9.05 -17.82
CA SER A 109 -13.11 8.17 -18.01
C SER A 109 -14.00 8.68 -19.11
N PRO A 110 -14.37 7.83 -20.05
CA PRO A 110 -15.22 8.29 -21.13
C PRO A 110 -16.52 8.82 -20.59
N ASP A 111 -16.89 9.92 -21.16
CA ASP A 111 -18.17 10.52 -20.83
C ASP A 111 -19.26 9.56 -21.21
N PRO A 112 -20.13 9.22 -20.30
CA PRO A 112 -21.23 8.34 -20.66
C PRO A 112 -22.21 9.19 -21.42
N MET A 113 -22.14 9.23 -22.58
CA MET A 113 -23.03 10.08 -23.32
C MET A 113 -24.35 9.47 -23.57
#